data_0f0ea8718f69c6abf253656c9eb66dcf
#
_entry.id   0f0ea8718f69c6abf253656c9eb66dcf
#
_cell.length_a   1.000
_cell.length_b   1.000
_cell.length_c   1.000
_cell.angle_alpha   90.00
_cell.angle_beta   90.00
_cell.angle_gamma   90.00
#
_symmetry.space_group_name_H-M   'P 1'
#
loop_
_entity.id
_entity.type
_entity.pdbx_description
1 polymer ?
#
loop_
_entity_poly.entity_id
_entity_poly.type
_entity_poly.pdbx_seq_one_letter_code
_entity_poly.pdbx_strand_id
1 'polypeptide(L)'
;PVSSFASFVNDAAEKLSDIEPFGLVLTETREYEFEAHWALYCENYLEGFHIPYVHRSLNEVVDYGTYTTETFRYSSIQTAFDDAGNVAARYLFVFPNLMFNFYPWGISVNVVRPVSPSRTKVEFLSYVRDESLLETGAGADLHTVEMEDEAVVECVQRGIRSRFYDSGRYSPTREQGTHHFHRLIAEFMK
;
A
#
# COMPACT_ATOMS: atom_id res chain seq x y z
N PRO A 1 17.87 2.77 19.23
CA PRO A 1 16.79 3.23 18.38
C PRO A 1 17.39 4.21 17.41
N VAL A 2 17.24 3.87 16.18
CA VAL A 2 18.04 4.51 15.13
C VAL A 2 17.50 5.91 14.81
N SER A 3 16.20 6.15 15.01
CA SER A 3 15.57 7.43 14.66
C SER A 3 14.19 7.55 15.31
N SER A 4 13.68 8.79 15.45
CA SER A 4 12.28 8.99 15.85
C SER A 4 11.34 8.64 14.71
N PHE A 5 10.07 8.28 14.99
CA PHE A 5 9.06 8.06 13.97
C PHE A 5 8.93 9.27 13.02
N ALA A 6 9.01 10.47 13.55
CA ALA A 6 8.99 11.69 12.74
C ALA A 6 10.03 11.68 11.61
N SER A 7 11.24 11.15 11.85
CA SER A 7 12.27 11.08 10.81
C SER A 7 11.95 10.12 9.65
N PHE A 8 10.96 9.24 9.81
CA PHE A 8 10.48 8.33 8.75
C PHE A 8 9.41 8.98 7.87
N VAL A 9 8.73 10.00 8.36
CA VAL A 9 7.57 10.60 7.69
C VAL A 9 7.72 12.07 7.33
N ASN A 10 8.68 12.80 7.92
CA ASN A 10 8.81 14.26 7.72
C ASN A 10 8.91 14.66 6.24
N ASP A 11 9.71 13.94 5.46
CA ASP A 11 9.91 14.26 4.04
C ASP A 11 8.62 14.08 3.22
N ALA A 12 7.77 13.14 3.64
CA ALA A 12 6.48 12.87 3.00
C ALA A 12 5.37 13.81 3.51
N ALA A 13 5.51 14.36 4.72
CA ALA A 13 4.47 15.16 5.37
C ALA A 13 4.09 16.43 4.58
N GLU A 14 5.05 17.05 3.88
CA GLU A 14 4.79 18.22 3.05
C GLU A 14 3.83 17.88 1.88
N LYS A 15 3.92 16.66 1.35
CA LYS A 15 3.06 16.17 0.26
C LYS A 15 1.65 15.81 0.71
N LEU A 16 1.43 15.75 2.01
CA LEU A 16 0.16 15.43 2.65
C LEU A 16 -0.42 16.61 3.43
N SER A 17 0.16 17.80 3.25
CA SER A 17 -0.21 19.01 4.00
C SER A 17 -1.64 19.51 3.71
N ASP A 18 -2.25 19.09 2.60
CA ASP A 18 -3.65 19.34 2.26
C ASP A 18 -4.64 18.36 2.91
N ILE A 19 -4.14 17.33 3.57
CA ILE A 19 -4.96 16.34 4.28
C ILE A 19 -5.21 16.81 5.71
N GLU A 20 -6.45 17.12 6.02
CA GLU A 20 -6.84 17.49 7.36
C GLU A 20 -7.04 16.24 8.24
N PRO A 21 -6.30 16.09 9.35
CA PRO A 21 -6.43 14.92 10.23
C PRO A 21 -7.60 15.04 11.23
N PHE A 22 -8.35 16.15 11.19
CA PHE A 22 -9.43 16.43 12.16
C PHE A 22 -10.72 15.71 11.78
N GLY A 23 -11.53 15.38 12.80
CA GLY A 23 -12.85 14.76 12.64
C GLY A 23 -12.82 13.28 12.25
N LEU A 24 -11.65 12.65 12.27
CA LEU A 24 -11.49 11.22 12.02
C LEU A 24 -11.92 10.41 13.26
N VAL A 25 -12.79 9.43 13.06
CA VAL A 25 -13.25 8.51 14.09
C VAL A 25 -12.93 7.08 13.65
N LEU A 26 -12.31 6.29 14.52
CA LEU A 26 -12.11 4.86 14.27
C LEU A 26 -13.49 4.18 14.25
N THR A 27 -13.89 3.69 13.08
CA THR A 27 -15.20 3.06 12.87
C THR A 27 -15.11 1.56 12.71
N GLU A 28 -13.99 1.08 12.19
CA GLU A 28 -13.82 -0.35 11.92
C GLU A 28 -12.36 -0.79 12.15
N THR A 29 -12.23 -2.03 12.62
CA THR A 29 -10.96 -2.77 12.65
C THR A 29 -11.19 -4.14 12.03
N ARG A 30 -10.40 -4.49 11.01
CA ARG A 30 -10.39 -5.83 10.39
C ARG A 30 -9.00 -6.43 10.47
N GLU A 31 -8.95 -7.74 10.56
CA GLU A 31 -7.70 -8.50 10.50
C GLU A 31 -7.79 -9.52 9.38
N TYR A 32 -6.71 -9.61 8.61
CA TYR A 32 -6.53 -10.58 7.54
C TYR A 32 -5.29 -11.40 7.81
N GLU A 33 -5.32 -12.67 7.47
CA GLU A 33 -4.19 -13.58 7.68
C GLU A 33 -4.06 -14.53 6.49
N PHE A 34 -2.85 -14.60 5.89
CA PHE A 34 -2.59 -15.34 4.68
C PHE A 34 -1.20 -15.99 4.67
N GLU A 35 -1.02 -17.00 3.81
CA GLU A 35 0.16 -17.85 3.74
C GLU A 35 1.24 -17.28 2.78
N ALA A 36 1.80 -16.11 3.15
CA ALA A 36 2.92 -15.51 2.43
C ALA A 36 3.87 -14.75 3.36
N HIS A 37 5.07 -14.46 2.86
CA HIS A 37 6.04 -13.62 3.55
C HIS A 37 5.57 -12.15 3.53
N TRP A 38 5.70 -11.46 4.64
CA TRP A 38 5.23 -10.06 4.82
C TRP A 38 5.76 -9.07 3.78
N ALA A 39 7.01 -9.28 3.32
CA ALA A 39 7.60 -8.39 2.32
C ALA A 39 6.90 -8.49 0.96
N LEU A 40 6.37 -9.67 0.58
CA LEU A 40 5.61 -9.81 -0.66
C LEU A 40 4.32 -8.98 -0.65
N TYR A 41 3.66 -8.89 0.50
CA TYR A 41 2.50 -8.03 0.66
C TYR A 41 2.89 -6.54 0.58
N CYS A 42 4.03 -6.16 1.20
CA CYS A 42 4.55 -4.80 1.05
C CYS A 42 4.95 -4.49 -0.40
N GLU A 43 5.54 -5.44 -1.12
CA GLU A 43 5.86 -5.30 -2.54
C GLU A 43 4.61 -5.05 -3.38
N ASN A 44 3.55 -5.84 -3.16
CA ASN A 44 2.27 -5.69 -3.83
C ASN A 44 1.66 -4.28 -3.61
N TYR A 45 1.69 -3.78 -2.38
CA TYR A 45 1.24 -2.43 -2.06
C TYR A 45 2.07 -1.32 -2.71
N LEU A 46 3.37 -1.52 -2.89
CA LEU A 46 4.33 -0.49 -3.32
C LEU A 46 4.35 -0.22 -4.83
N GLU A 47 3.50 -0.89 -5.58
CA GLU A 47 3.35 -0.70 -7.01
C GLU A 47 1.87 -0.80 -7.40
N GLY A 48 1.41 0.02 -8.32
CA GLY A 48 0.05 -0.08 -8.87
C GLY A 48 0.00 -0.91 -10.15
N PHE A 49 1.07 -1.63 -10.47
CA PHE A 49 1.25 -2.32 -11.75
C PHE A 49 0.25 -3.47 -11.95
N HIS A 50 -0.18 -4.09 -10.87
CA HIS A 50 -1.18 -5.16 -10.87
C HIS A 50 -2.63 -4.65 -11.00
N ILE A 51 -2.92 -3.38 -10.64
CA ILE A 51 -4.30 -2.84 -10.59
C ILE A 51 -5.09 -3.16 -11.86
N PRO A 52 -4.61 -2.89 -13.09
CA PRO A 52 -5.38 -3.15 -14.31
C PRO A 52 -5.67 -4.63 -14.58
N TYR A 53 -4.99 -5.55 -13.90
CA TYR A 53 -5.08 -6.99 -14.14
C TYR A 53 -5.78 -7.74 -13.03
N VAL A 54 -5.75 -7.21 -11.80
CA VAL A 54 -6.25 -7.86 -10.59
C VAL A 54 -7.54 -7.20 -10.10
N HIS A 55 -7.55 -5.87 -9.98
CA HIS A 55 -8.63 -5.12 -9.34
C HIS A 55 -9.55 -4.46 -10.37
N ARG A 56 -10.54 -5.21 -10.84
CA ARG A 56 -11.45 -4.69 -11.86
C ARG A 56 -12.21 -3.45 -11.40
N SER A 57 -12.76 -3.48 -10.20
CA SER A 57 -13.54 -2.35 -9.65
C SER A 57 -12.67 -1.12 -9.41
N LEU A 58 -11.46 -1.29 -8.86
CA LEU A 58 -10.53 -0.20 -8.66
C LEU A 58 -10.04 0.40 -9.98
N ASN A 59 -9.78 -0.42 -10.98
CA ASN A 59 -9.37 0.03 -12.32
C ASN A 59 -10.45 0.82 -13.07
N GLU A 60 -11.73 0.72 -12.68
CA GLU A 60 -12.82 1.53 -13.23
C GLU A 60 -12.84 2.97 -12.69
N VAL A 61 -12.16 3.25 -11.58
CA VAL A 61 -12.17 4.55 -10.89
C VAL A 61 -10.78 5.21 -10.80
N VAL A 62 -9.73 4.51 -11.20
CA VAL A 62 -8.34 5.01 -11.18
C VAL A 62 -7.75 4.94 -12.58
N ASP A 63 -7.30 6.09 -13.10
CA ASP A 63 -6.48 6.13 -14.31
C ASP A 63 -5.04 5.73 -13.99
N TYR A 64 -4.72 4.46 -14.24
CA TYR A 64 -3.36 3.94 -14.04
C TYR A 64 -2.32 4.61 -14.96
N GLY A 65 -2.73 5.22 -16.07
CA GLY A 65 -1.83 5.95 -16.98
C GLY A 65 -1.15 7.14 -16.30
N THR A 66 -1.86 7.80 -15.39
CA THR A 66 -1.43 8.99 -14.65
C THR A 66 -0.90 8.69 -13.24
N TYR A 67 -0.94 7.42 -12.83
CA TYR A 67 -0.47 6.97 -11.51
C TYR A 67 1.00 7.31 -11.28
N THR A 68 1.32 7.94 -10.13
CA THR A 68 2.67 8.39 -9.81
C THR A 68 3.20 7.79 -8.52
N THR A 69 4.53 7.63 -8.43
CA THR A 69 5.23 7.18 -7.22
C THR A 69 6.38 8.14 -6.91
N GLU A 70 6.39 8.68 -5.69
CA GLU A 70 7.50 9.47 -5.14
C GLU A 70 8.15 8.70 -3.98
N THR A 71 9.48 8.64 -3.93
CA THR A 71 10.23 7.97 -2.86
C THR A 71 10.97 9.00 -2.02
N PHE A 72 10.97 8.79 -0.69
CA PHE A 72 11.65 9.62 0.31
C PHE A 72 12.69 8.79 1.07
N ARG A 73 13.30 9.34 2.12
CA ARG A 73 14.38 8.62 2.83
C ARG A 73 13.92 7.25 3.36
N TYR A 74 12.75 7.18 4.02
CA TYR A 74 12.21 5.95 4.64
C TYR A 74 10.74 5.68 4.31
N SER A 75 10.21 6.38 3.32
CA SER A 75 8.81 6.28 2.94
C SER A 75 8.64 6.47 1.43
N SER A 76 7.46 6.19 0.93
CA SER A 76 7.05 6.52 -0.43
C SER A 76 5.57 6.91 -0.47
N ILE A 77 5.19 7.74 -1.43
CA ILE A 77 3.80 8.08 -1.71
C ILE A 77 3.47 7.67 -3.14
N GLN A 78 2.39 6.96 -3.30
CA GLN A 78 1.75 6.71 -4.58
C GLN A 78 0.50 7.59 -4.65
N THR A 79 0.27 8.22 -5.80
CA THR A 79 -0.92 9.05 -6.04
C THR A 79 -1.69 8.50 -7.22
N ALA A 80 -2.95 8.15 -6.96
CA ALA A 80 -3.92 7.73 -7.96
C ALA A 80 -4.81 8.91 -8.35
N PHE A 81 -5.11 9.02 -9.64
CA PHE A 81 -6.00 10.04 -10.18
C PHE A 81 -7.21 9.39 -10.84
N ASP A 82 -8.31 10.11 -10.87
CA ASP A 82 -9.49 9.75 -11.68
C ASP A 82 -9.35 10.23 -13.13
N ASP A 83 -10.27 9.84 -14.00
CA ASP A 83 -10.28 10.24 -15.42
C ASP A 83 -10.40 11.77 -15.63
N ALA A 84 -10.85 12.51 -14.63
CA ALA A 84 -10.92 13.98 -14.65
C ALA A 84 -9.61 14.64 -14.19
N GLY A 85 -8.64 13.85 -13.72
CA GLY A 85 -7.36 14.33 -13.20
C GLY A 85 -7.40 14.79 -11.74
N ASN A 86 -8.47 14.49 -10.99
CA ASN A 86 -8.50 14.74 -9.56
C ASN A 86 -7.80 13.61 -8.80
N VAL A 87 -7.25 13.92 -7.63
CA VAL A 87 -6.68 12.91 -6.75
C VAL A 87 -7.79 12.00 -6.23
N ALA A 88 -7.78 10.74 -6.64
CA ALA A 88 -8.72 9.71 -6.20
C ALA A 88 -8.29 9.08 -4.88
N ALA A 89 -6.99 8.86 -4.70
CA ALA A 89 -6.40 8.35 -3.46
C ALA A 89 -4.90 8.68 -3.38
N ARG A 90 -4.36 8.69 -2.15
CA ARG A 90 -2.91 8.66 -1.91
C ARG A 90 -2.56 7.51 -0.98
N TYR A 91 -1.46 6.84 -1.27
CA TYR A 91 -0.98 5.67 -0.54
C TYR A 91 0.42 5.95 -0.01
N LEU A 92 0.53 6.22 1.29
CA LEU A 92 1.79 6.44 1.98
C LEU A 92 2.27 5.13 2.58
N PHE A 93 3.42 4.66 2.14
CA PHE A 93 4.17 3.60 2.79
C PHE A 93 5.24 4.17 3.70
N VAL A 94 5.30 3.68 4.94
CA VAL A 94 6.37 4.00 5.91
C VAL A 94 7.09 2.71 6.26
N PHE A 95 8.37 2.66 5.94
CA PHE A 95 9.22 1.50 6.22
C PHE A 95 9.25 1.16 7.73
N PRO A 96 9.16 -0.12 8.12
CA PRO A 96 9.21 -1.28 7.24
C PRO A 96 7.84 -1.82 6.80
N ASN A 97 6.72 -1.46 7.45
CA ASN A 97 5.50 -2.25 7.37
C ASN A 97 4.21 -1.47 7.69
N LEU A 98 4.23 -0.15 7.62
CA LEU A 98 3.08 0.70 7.94
C LEU A 98 2.59 1.43 6.69
N MET A 99 1.27 1.39 6.46
CA MET A 99 0.61 1.96 5.29
C MET A 99 -0.52 2.87 5.72
N PHE A 100 -0.65 4.02 5.06
CA PHE A 100 -1.75 4.96 5.21
C PHE A 100 -2.38 5.20 3.86
N ASN A 101 -3.66 4.89 3.74
CA ASN A 101 -4.43 5.07 2.53
C ASN A 101 -5.41 6.21 2.74
N PHE A 102 -5.21 7.30 2.02
CA PHE A 102 -6.03 8.51 2.12
C PHE A 102 -7.09 8.50 1.03
N TYR A 103 -8.33 8.51 1.45
CA TYR A 103 -9.53 8.51 0.61
C TYR A 103 -10.41 9.73 0.91
N PRO A 104 -11.37 10.07 0.05
CA PRO A 104 -12.32 11.15 0.33
C PRO A 104 -13.09 10.97 1.65
N TRP A 105 -13.39 9.75 2.04
CA TRP A 105 -14.10 9.45 3.28
C TRP A 105 -13.24 9.51 4.56
N GLY A 106 -11.90 9.39 4.43
CA GLY A 106 -11.01 9.34 5.58
C GLY A 106 -9.71 8.61 5.31
N ILE A 107 -9.26 7.79 6.26
CA ILE A 107 -7.95 7.12 6.21
C ILE A 107 -8.12 5.65 6.62
N SER A 108 -7.60 4.72 5.80
CA SER A 108 -7.31 3.35 6.24
C SER A 108 -5.83 3.24 6.61
N VAL A 109 -5.55 2.74 7.80
CA VAL A 109 -4.20 2.44 8.27
C VAL A 109 -4.00 0.93 8.28
N ASN A 110 -2.99 0.44 7.56
CA ASN A 110 -2.71 -0.99 7.49
C ASN A 110 -1.37 -1.28 8.18
N VAL A 111 -1.39 -2.20 9.13
CA VAL A 111 -0.19 -2.63 9.86
C VAL A 111 0.13 -4.06 9.48
N VAL A 112 1.22 -4.26 8.74
CA VAL A 112 1.66 -5.59 8.29
C VAL A 112 2.48 -6.24 9.38
N ARG A 113 2.04 -7.40 9.88
CA ARG A 113 2.66 -8.12 10.99
C ARG A 113 3.18 -9.48 10.52
N PRO A 114 4.50 -9.70 10.43
CA PRO A 114 5.04 -11.02 10.16
C PRO A 114 4.74 -11.97 11.33
N VAL A 115 4.06 -13.07 11.04
CA VAL A 115 3.79 -14.16 12.01
C VAL A 115 4.88 -15.23 11.91
N SER A 116 5.29 -15.55 10.68
CA SER A 116 6.38 -16.47 10.37
C SER A 116 7.02 -16.09 9.02
N PRO A 117 8.09 -16.78 8.56
CA PRO A 117 8.65 -16.56 7.23
C PRO A 117 7.68 -16.82 6.05
N SER A 118 6.52 -17.41 6.31
CA SER A 118 5.53 -17.74 5.28
C SER A 118 4.09 -17.47 5.72
N ARG A 119 3.90 -16.65 6.74
CA ARG A 119 2.57 -16.31 7.26
C ARG A 119 2.57 -14.89 7.75
N THR A 120 1.62 -14.12 7.28
CA THR A 120 1.48 -12.68 7.58
C THR A 120 0.07 -12.40 8.05
N LYS A 121 -0.03 -11.45 8.97
CA LYS A 121 -1.28 -10.85 9.42
C LYS A 121 -1.25 -9.37 9.07
N VAL A 122 -2.35 -8.86 8.56
CA VAL A 122 -2.51 -7.43 8.31
C VAL A 122 -3.71 -6.91 9.09
N GLU A 123 -3.52 -5.84 9.84
CA GLU A 123 -4.56 -5.15 10.59
C GLU A 123 -4.93 -3.87 9.85
N PHE A 124 -6.21 -3.72 9.54
CA PHE A 124 -6.80 -2.53 8.93
C PHE A 124 -7.57 -1.74 9.97
N LEU A 125 -7.27 -0.46 10.07
CA LEU A 125 -7.91 0.49 10.97
C LEU A 125 -8.55 1.60 10.13
N SER A 126 -9.88 1.60 10.00
CA SER A 126 -10.60 2.60 9.22
C SER A 126 -11.01 3.78 10.09
N TYR A 127 -10.42 4.93 9.82
CA TYR A 127 -10.75 6.21 10.44
C TYR A 127 -11.60 7.03 9.47
N VAL A 128 -12.88 7.20 9.78
CA VAL A 128 -13.85 7.82 8.88
C VAL A 128 -14.18 9.24 9.36
N ARG A 129 -14.27 10.15 8.42
CA ARG A 129 -14.71 11.53 8.61
C ARG A 129 -16.07 11.77 7.97
N ASP A 130 -16.33 11.16 6.80
CA ASP A 130 -17.58 11.28 6.07
C ASP A 130 -18.08 9.89 5.65
N GLU A 131 -19.04 9.36 6.41
CA GLU A 131 -19.61 8.04 6.15
C GLU A 131 -20.38 7.97 4.82
N SER A 132 -20.86 9.10 4.30
CA SER A 132 -21.60 9.13 3.03
C SER A 132 -20.74 8.80 1.81
N LEU A 133 -19.42 8.85 1.96
CA LEU A 133 -18.44 8.60 0.90
C LEU A 133 -17.83 7.19 0.94
N LEU A 134 -18.14 6.35 1.94
CA LEU A 134 -17.53 5.03 2.16
C LEU A 134 -17.67 4.08 0.96
N GLU A 135 -18.81 4.12 0.28
CA GLU A 135 -19.13 3.24 -0.86
C GLU A 135 -18.77 3.87 -2.21
N THR A 136 -17.87 4.86 -2.24
CA THR A 136 -17.56 5.62 -3.45
C THR A 136 -16.07 5.68 -3.75
N GLY A 137 -15.73 5.73 -5.05
CA GLY A 137 -14.37 5.96 -5.54
C GLY A 137 -13.38 4.85 -5.19
N ALA A 138 -12.11 5.19 -5.16
CA ALA A 138 -11.01 4.25 -4.93
C ALA A 138 -10.99 3.59 -3.53
N GLY A 139 -11.72 4.17 -2.57
CA GLY A 139 -11.86 3.63 -1.22
C GLY A 139 -13.11 2.78 -0.99
N ALA A 140 -13.92 2.52 -2.03
CA ALA A 140 -15.05 1.60 -1.94
C ALA A 140 -14.57 0.14 -1.93
N ASP A 141 -15.34 -0.74 -1.32
CA ASP A 141 -15.13 -2.20 -1.33
C ASP A 141 -13.68 -2.66 -1.02
N LEU A 142 -13.06 -2.05 -0.02
CA LEU A 142 -11.69 -2.39 0.40
C LEU A 142 -11.53 -3.88 0.75
N HIS A 143 -12.62 -4.55 1.18
CA HIS A 143 -12.57 -5.96 1.50
C HIS A 143 -12.33 -6.84 0.26
N THR A 144 -13.03 -6.58 -0.83
CA THR A 144 -12.83 -7.33 -2.08
C THR A 144 -11.43 -7.10 -2.63
N VAL A 145 -10.94 -5.86 -2.63
CA VAL A 145 -9.58 -5.52 -3.07
C VAL A 145 -8.55 -6.28 -2.24
N GLU A 146 -8.68 -6.30 -0.91
CA GLU A 146 -7.76 -7.04 -0.03
C GLU A 146 -7.77 -8.55 -0.31
N MET A 147 -8.94 -9.17 -0.50
CA MET A 147 -9.02 -10.60 -0.81
C MET A 147 -8.36 -10.96 -2.16
N GLU A 148 -8.44 -10.05 -3.14
CA GLU A 148 -7.75 -10.19 -4.42
C GLU A 148 -6.22 -10.08 -4.24
N ASP A 149 -5.74 -9.12 -3.45
CA ASP A 149 -4.32 -8.95 -3.11
C ASP A 149 -3.75 -10.16 -2.39
N GLU A 150 -4.43 -10.67 -1.36
CA GLU A 150 -4.01 -11.88 -0.65
C GLU A 150 -3.84 -13.07 -1.61
N ALA A 151 -4.81 -13.29 -2.49
CA ALA A 151 -4.78 -14.39 -3.45
C ALA A 151 -3.56 -14.29 -4.39
N VAL A 152 -3.24 -13.08 -4.86
CA VAL A 152 -2.06 -12.83 -5.70
C VAL A 152 -0.78 -13.04 -4.92
N VAL A 153 -0.66 -12.47 -3.73
CA VAL A 153 0.53 -12.57 -2.89
C VAL A 153 0.84 -14.03 -2.50
N GLU A 154 -0.18 -14.84 -2.20
CA GLU A 154 -0.02 -16.28 -1.96
C GLU A 154 0.43 -17.03 -3.23
N CYS A 155 -0.08 -16.64 -4.41
CA CYS A 155 0.39 -17.19 -5.68
C CYS A 155 1.87 -16.86 -5.91
N VAL A 156 2.29 -15.62 -5.65
CA VAL A 156 3.69 -15.19 -5.74
C VAL A 156 4.55 -15.98 -4.76
N GLN A 157 4.11 -16.16 -3.50
CA GLN A 157 4.82 -16.96 -2.49
C GLN A 157 5.06 -18.40 -2.96
N ARG A 158 4.10 -19.01 -3.64
CA ARG A 158 4.29 -20.34 -4.25
C ARG A 158 5.25 -20.28 -5.43
N GLY A 159 5.13 -19.24 -6.26
CA GLY A 159 5.96 -19.05 -7.46
C GLY A 159 7.45 -18.91 -7.16
N ILE A 160 7.82 -18.08 -6.17
CA ILE A 160 9.23 -17.86 -5.80
C ILE A 160 9.92 -19.10 -5.20
N ARG A 161 9.15 -20.10 -4.75
CA ARG A 161 9.66 -21.39 -4.29
C ARG A 161 9.85 -22.41 -5.44
N SER A 162 9.46 -22.06 -6.65
CA SER A 162 9.63 -22.93 -7.80
C SER A 162 11.11 -23.09 -8.14
N ARG A 163 11.51 -24.30 -8.54
CA ARG A 163 12.85 -24.58 -9.07
C ARG A 163 13.22 -23.79 -10.35
N PHE A 164 12.23 -23.18 -10.99
CA PHE A 164 12.41 -22.37 -12.19
C PHE A 164 12.53 -20.87 -11.90
N TYR A 165 12.29 -20.44 -10.63
CA TYR A 165 12.50 -19.08 -10.23
C TYR A 165 13.97 -18.86 -9.91
N ASP A 166 14.56 -17.85 -10.52
CA ASP A 166 15.94 -17.43 -10.28
C ASP A 166 15.97 -16.02 -9.72
N SER A 167 15.43 -15.04 -10.47
CA SER A 167 15.42 -13.64 -10.06
C SER A 167 14.27 -12.88 -10.72
N GLY A 168 13.75 -11.86 -10.01
CA GLY A 168 12.84 -10.89 -10.57
C GLY A 168 13.56 -9.75 -11.30
N ARG A 169 12.81 -8.97 -12.07
CA ARG A 169 13.28 -7.71 -12.69
C ARG A 169 12.29 -6.62 -12.33
N TYR A 170 12.82 -5.48 -11.93
CA TYR A 170 11.98 -4.30 -11.72
C TYR A 170 11.60 -3.63 -13.03
N SER A 171 10.36 -3.16 -13.10
CA SER A 171 9.96 -2.14 -14.06
C SER A 171 10.56 -0.79 -13.63
N PRO A 172 11.43 -0.15 -14.40
CA PRO A 172 12.06 1.10 -13.96
C PRO A 172 11.10 2.28 -13.85
N THR A 173 9.94 2.17 -14.49
CA THR A 173 8.91 3.22 -14.51
C THR A 173 7.70 2.94 -13.62
N ARG A 174 7.56 1.71 -13.08
CA ARG A 174 6.36 1.29 -12.35
C ARG A 174 6.63 0.72 -10.95
N GLU A 175 7.87 0.29 -10.68
CA GLU A 175 8.24 -0.37 -9.42
C GLU A 175 9.33 0.38 -8.63
N GLN A 176 9.35 1.71 -8.73
CA GLN A 176 10.29 2.53 -7.94
C GLN A 176 10.10 2.34 -6.44
N GLY A 177 8.84 2.21 -5.97
CA GLY A 177 8.51 1.97 -4.58
C GLY A 177 9.06 0.63 -4.09
N THR A 178 8.82 -0.45 -4.83
CA THR A 178 9.32 -1.81 -4.54
C THR A 178 10.85 -1.84 -4.52
N HIS A 179 11.49 -1.24 -5.51
CA HIS A 179 12.97 -1.15 -5.54
C HIS A 179 13.52 -0.37 -4.35
N HIS A 180 12.88 0.75 -3.98
CA HIS A 180 13.25 1.54 -2.81
C HIS A 180 13.14 0.73 -1.52
N PHE A 181 12.04 0.01 -1.33
CA PHE A 181 11.81 -0.88 -0.19
C PHE A 181 12.92 -1.94 -0.05
N HIS A 182 13.29 -2.63 -1.13
CA HIS A 182 14.37 -3.62 -1.10
C HIS A 182 15.72 -3.01 -0.75
N ARG A 183 16.00 -1.78 -1.20
CA ARG A 183 17.21 -1.06 -0.80
C ARG A 183 17.23 -0.74 0.69
N LEU A 184 16.08 -0.36 1.26
CA LEU A 184 15.96 -0.11 2.70
C LEU A 184 16.15 -1.41 3.49
N ILE A 185 15.53 -2.53 3.08
CA ILE A 185 15.78 -3.84 3.70
C ILE A 185 17.29 -4.14 3.71
N ALA A 186 17.96 -4.02 2.57
CA ALA A 186 19.38 -4.30 2.46
C ALA A 186 20.25 -3.34 3.31
N GLU A 187 19.82 -2.10 3.51
CA GLU A 187 20.48 -1.12 4.38
C GLU A 187 20.35 -1.49 5.86
N PHE A 188 19.15 -1.86 6.29
CA PHE A 188 18.86 -2.18 7.70
C PHE A 188 19.33 -3.58 8.13
N MET A 189 19.72 -4.44 7.20
CA MET A 189 20.29 -5.76 7.46
C MET A 189 21.83 -5.76 7.56
N LYS A 190 22.49 -4.63 7.39
CA LYS A 190 23.94 -4.46 7.54
C LYS A 190 24.30 -4.15 8.99
#